data_e18e9883fe52bae134ae2c3056af67cd
#
_entry.id   e18e9883fe52bae134ae2c3056af67cd
#
_cell.length_a   1.000
_cell.length_b   1.000
_cell.length_c   1.000
_cell.angle_alpha   90.00
_cell.angle_beta   90.00
_cell.angle_gamma   90.00
#
_symmetry.space_group_name_H-M   'P 1'
#
loop_
_entity.id
_entity.type
_entity.pdbx_description
1 polymer ?
#
loop_
_entity_poly.entity_id
_entity_poly.type
_entity_poly.pdbx_seq_one_letter_code
_entity_poly.pdbx_strand_id
1 'polypeptide(L)'
;MRASLAILAMMLFANSVHCADADRKPLDEESLRSYMAGEYDLIGRKPDSTATYTGRVTLRDEGGVLQVTRTVEGKTDKCAARFDTVAGTDRIPVLRMHFYFDGKEYDATYRWQSDPDNYPRFTGYLYLSGTKLPGLEALFPIHTDGNGIRKVAFDF
;
A
#
# COMPACT_ATOMS: atom_id res chain seq x y z
N MET A 1 33.91 -40.00 57.13
CA MET A 1 34.22 -39.28 55.88
C MET A 1 32.91 -38.84 55.28
N ARG A 2 32.57 -37.58 55.35
CA ARG A 2 31.31 -37.00 54.83
C ARG A 2 31.70 -36.11 53.63
N ALA A 3 31.26 -36.48 52.41
CA ALA A 3 31.41 -35.69 51.20
C ALA A 3 30.20 -34.78 51.03
N SER A 4 30.44 -33.47 51.12
CA SER A 4 29.42 -32.46 50.86
C SER A 4 29.39 -32.18 49.37
N LEU A 5 28.24 -32.44 48.73
CA LEU A 5 27.96 -32.13 47.33
C LEU A 5 27.39 -30.72 47.28
N ALA A 6 28.13 -29.75 46.73
CA ALA A 6 27.67 -28.39 46.50
C ALA A 6 26.99 -28.33 45.12
N ILE A 7 25.68 -28.09 45.10
CA ILE A 7 24.89 -27.88 43.90
C ILE A 7 24.96 -26.38 43.57
N LEU A 8 25.66 -26.05 42.50
CA LEU A 8 25.75 -24.71 41.93
C LEU A 8 24.51 -24.48 41.04
N ALA A 9 23.52 -23.73 41.55
CA ALA A 9 22.34 -23.34 40.79
C ALA A 9 22.71 -22.16 39.89
N MET A 10 22.82 -22.42 38.60
CA MET A 10 23.03 -21.42 37.55
C MET A 10 21.69 -20.81 37.17
N MET A 11 21.40 -19.62 37.72
CA MET A 11 20.20 -18.83 37.30
C MET A 11 20.43 -18.24 35.90
N LEU A 12 19.82 -18.82 34.90
CA LEU A 12 19.65 -18.21 33.56
C LEU A 12 18.63 -17.09 33.65
N PHE A 13 19.09 -15.84 33.68
CA PHE A 13 18.24 -14.69 33.45
C PHE A 13 17.91 -14.64 31.96
N ALA A 14 16.74 -15.13 31.61
CA ALA A 14 16.15 -14.88 30.31
C ALA A 14 15.73 -13.39 30.24
N ASN A 15 16.60 -12.55 29.66
CA ASN A 15 16.25 -11.21 29.27
C ASN A 15 15.22 -11.32 28.13
N SER A 16 13.94 -11.25 28.48
CA SER A 16 12.87 -11.03 27.52
C SER A 16 13.07 -9.63 26.94
N VAL A 17 13.68 -9.54 25.76
CA VAL A 17 13.63 -8.32 24.94
C VAL A 17 12.17 -8.14 24.54
N HIS A 18 11.43 -7.41 25.34
CA HIS A 18 10.15 -6.84 24.93
C HIS A 18 10.49 -5.79 23.88
N CYS A 19 10.34 -6.18 22.61
CA CYS A 19 10.25 -5.20 21.55
C CYS A 19 8.98 -4.41 21.83
N ALA A 20 9.15 -3.20 22.36
CA ALA A 20 8.06 -2.27 22.61
C ALA A 20 7.52 -1.81 21.26
N ASP A 21 6.61 -2.58 20.70
CA ASP A 21 5.71 -2.13 19.61
C ASP A 21 4.50 -1.42 20.24
N ALA A 22 4.80 -0.66 21.30
CA ALA A 22 3.83 0.10 22.06
C ALA A 22 3.72 1.50 21.46
N ASP A 23 2.50 1.88 21.10
CA ASP A 23 2.03 3.24 20.82
C ASP A 23 2.36 3.88 19.46
N ARG A 24 2.34 3.17 18.37
CA ARG A 24 1.95 3.85 17.13
C ARG A 24 0.44 4.06 17.17
N LYS A 25 0.05 5.28 17.62
CA LYS A 25 -1.33 5.76 17.45
C LYS A 25 -1.71 5.48 15.98
N PRO A 26 -2.81 4.77 15.70
CA PRO A 26 -3.25 4.59 14.33
C PRO A 26 -3.33 5.97 13.68
N LEU A 27 -2.68 6.16 12.52
CA LEU A 27 -2.87 7.37 11.74
C LEU A 27 -4.38 7.51 11.52
N ASP A 28 -4.94 8.64 11.91
CA ASP A 28 -6.35 8.90 11.67
C ASP A 28 -6.61 8.93 10.16
N GLU A 29 -7.80 8.55 9.75
CA GLU A 29 -8.14 8.42 8.33
C GLU A 29 -8.04 9.75 7.57
N GLU A 30 -8.26 10.88 8.22
CA GLU A 30 -8.13 12.21 7.62
C GLU A 30 -6.67 12.48 7.24
N SER A 31 -5.75 12.25 8.16
CA SER A 31 -4.30 12.36 7.88
C SER A 31 -3.87 11.41 6.78
N LEU A 32 -4.40 10.17 6.74
CA LEU A 32 -4.11 9.21 5.68
C LEU A 32 -4.64 9.69 4.32
N ARG A 33 -5.88 10.20 4.24
CA ARG A 33 -6.43 10.73 2.99
C ARG A 33 -5.61 11.91 2.47
N SER A 34 -5.27 12.85 3.36
CA SER A 34 -4.42 13.98 3.01
C SER A 34 -3.04 13.54 2.51
N TYR A 35 -2.43 12.57 3.18
CA TYR A 35 -1.12 12.02 2.79
C TYR A 35 -1.16 11.32 1.42
N MET A 36 -2.25 10.63 1.10
CA MET A 36 -2.41 9.89 -0.15
C MET A 36 -2.93 10.73 -1.32
N ALA A 37 -3.49 11.90 -1.06
CA ALA A 37 -3.98 12.78 -2.11
C ALA A 37 -2.85 13.22 -3.04
N GLY A 38 -3.03 13.05 -4.36
CA GLY A 38 -2.00 13.39 -5.33
C GLY A 38 -2.25 12.76 -6.70
N GLU A 39 -1.31 12.98 -7.59
CA GLU A 39 -1.27 12.37 -8.92
C GLU A 39 -0.17 11.31 -8.98
N TYR A 40 -0.46 10.22 -9.68
CA TYR A 40 0.40 9.05 -9.76
C TYR A 40 0.50 8.54 -11.20
N ASP A 41 1.70 8.17 -11.61
CA ASP A 41 1.89 7.29 -12.76
C ASP A 41 1.56 5.85 -12.36
N LEU A 42 0.76 5.19 -13.18
CA LEU A 42 0.37 3.80 -13.03
C LEU A 42 1.16 2.93 -13.99
N ILE A 43 1.74 1.86 -13.48
CA ILE A 43 2.28 0.75 -14.27
C ILE A 43 1.58 -0.52 -13.80
N GLY A 44 1.04 -1.30 -14.72
CA GLY A 44 0.31 -2.51 -14.39
C GLY A 44 0.53 -3.68 -15.34
N ARG A 45 0.14 -4.87 -14.87
CA ARG A 45 0.05 -6.11 -15.64
C ARG A 45 -1.36 -6.65 -15.50
N LYS A 46 -1.99 -6.97 -16.63
CA LYS A 46 -3.39 -7.48 -16.66
C LYS A 46 -3.51 -8.84 -15.96
N PRO A 47 -4.66 -9.17 -15.33
CA PRO A 47 -4.95 -10.50 -14.81
C PRO A 47 -4.80 -11.57 -15.88
N ASP A 48 -4.33 -12.78 -15.50
CA ASP A 48 -4.08 -13.92 -16.38
C ASP A 48 -3.27 -13.61 -17.66
N SER A 49 -2.41 -12.60 -17.60
CA SER A 49 -1.67 -12.10 -18.76
C SER A 49 -0.26 -11.66 -18.40
N THR A 50 0.61 -11.64 -19.39
CA THR A 50 1.92 -10.96 -19.32
C THR A 50 1.87 -9.54 -19.89
N ALA A 51 0.74 -9.14 -20.48
CA ALA A 51 0.56 -7.81 -21.07
C ALA A 51 0.59 -6.74 -19.97
N THR A 52 1.45 -5.76 -20.16
CA THR A 52 1.59 -4.60 -19.31
C THR A 52 0.80 -3.42 -19.87
N TYR A 53 0.49 -2.46 -19.01
CA TYR A 53 -0.14 -1.21 -19.39
C TYR A 53 0.37 -0.08 -18.50
N THR A 54 0.18 1.13 -18.96
CA THR A 54 0.47 2.34 -18.20
C THR A 54 -0.77 3.23 -18.14
N GLY A 55 -0.79 4.12 -17.18
CA GLY A 55 -1.89 5.03 -16.99
C GLY A 55 -1.56 6.11 -15.97
N ARG A 56 -2.60 6.78 -15.54
CA ARG A 56 -2.55 7.79 -14.49
C ARG A 56 -3.66 7.58 -13.47
N VAL A 57 -3.34 7.83 -12.22
CA VAL A 57 -4.31 7.81 -11.11
C VAL A 57 -4.22 9.13 -10.37
N THR A 58 -5.38 9.71 -10.08
CA THR A 58 -5.50 10.88 -9.21
C THR A 58 -6.31 10.48 -7.99
N LEU A 59 -5.78 10.75 -6.80
CA LEU A 59 -6.44 10.57 -5.51
C LEU A 59 -6.78 11.95 -4.93
N ARG A 60 -8.03 12.17 -4.51
CA ARG A 60 -8.48 13.41 -3.90
C ARG A 60 -9.34 13.13 -2.67
N ASP A 61 -9.12 13.86 -1.58
CA ASP A 61 -10.05 13.86 -0.45
C ASP A 61 -11.22 14.79 -0.78
N GLU A 62 -12.39 14.20 -0.96
CA GLU A 62 -13.64 14.93 -1.27
C GLU A 62 -14.67 14.59 -0.18
N GLY A 63 -14.81 15.50 0.78
CA GLY A 63 -15.79 15.36 1.87
C GLY A 63 -15.56 14.16 2.80
N GLY A 64 -14.30 13.80 3.05
CA GLY A 64 -13.93 12.67 3.89
C GLY A 64 -13.91 11.32 3.16
N VAL A 65 -14.06 11.33 1.84
CA VAL A 65 -13.95 10.15 0.98
C VAL A 65 -12.78 10.31 0.02
N LEU A 66 -11.90 9.32 -0.05
CA LEU A 66 -10.80 9.33 -0.99
C LEU A 66 -11.32 8.92 -2.39
N GLN A 67 -11.58 9.92 -3.22
CA GLN A 67 -12.01 9.72 -4.60
C GLN A 67 -10.83 9.38 -5.49
N VAL A 68 -11.04 8.42 -6.38
CA VAL A 68 -10.04 7.90 -7.31
C VAL A 68 -10.51 8.15 -8.73
N THR A 69 -9.67 8.78 -9.53
CA THR A 69 -9.86 8.87 -10.99
C THR A 69 -8.70 8.11 -11.64
N ARG A 70 -9.01 7.10 -12.44
CA ARG A 70 -8.03 6.28 -13.17
C ARG A 70 -8.18 6.52 -14.66
N THR A 71 -7.08 6.74 -15.36
CA THR A 71 -7.03 6.82 -16.82
C THR A 71 -6.03 5.81 -17.34
N VAL A 72 -6.51 4.79 -18.05
CA VAL A 72 -5.72 3.71 -18.63
C VAL A 72 -6.11 3.53 -20.09
N GLU A 73 -5.14 3.46 -20.99
CA GLU A 73 -5.39 3.28 -22.43
C GLU A 73 -6.42 4.31 -22.99
N GLY A 74 -6.41 5.55 -22.48
CA GLY A 74 -7.33 6.62 -22.89
C GLY A 74 -8.76 6.53 -22.34
N LYS A 75 -9.08 5.51 -21.55
CA LYS A 75 -10.37 5.35 -20.87
C LYS A 75 -10.23 5.79 -19.42
N THR A 76 -11.24 6.50 -18.91
CA THR A 76 -11.28 7.01 -17.53
C THR A 76 -12.43 6.38 -16.77
N ASP A 77 -12.13 5.90 -15.56
CA ASP A 77 -13.10 5.46 -14.56
C ASP A 77 -12.94 6.23 -13.25
N LYS A 78 -13.97 6.22 -12.43
CA LYS A 78 -13.99 6.84 -11.11
C LYS A 78 -14.56 5.88 -10.09
N CYS A 79 -13.95 5.85 -8.91
CA CYS A 79 -14.44 5.09 -7.77
C CYS A 79 -14.03 5.76 -6.46
N ALA A 80 -14.53 5.23 -5.34
CA ALA A 80 -14.06 5.58 -4.01
C ALA A 80 -13.05 4.53 -3.53
N ALA A 81 -12.01 4.97 -2.86
CA ALA A 81 -11.13 4.10 -2.11
C ALA A 81 -11.50 4.08 -0.63
N ARG A 82 -11.28 2.95 0.04
CA ARG A 82 -11.47 2.77 1.47
C ARG A 82 -10.25 2.17 2.13
N PHE A 83 -10.00 2.56 3.36
CA PHE A 83 -9.01 1.92 4.21
C PHE A 83 -9.57 0.62 4.77
N ASP A 84 -8.74 -0.40 4.83
CA ASP A 84 -9.07 -1.71 5.35
C ASP A 84 -7.81 -2.36 5.94
N THR A 85 -7.94 -3.53 6.55
CA THR A 85 -6.80 -4.34 7.00
C THR A 85 -6.89 -5.73 6.41
N VAL A 86 -5.76 -6.28 5.97
CA VAL A 86 -5.69 -7.68 5.58
C VAL A 86 -5.70 -8.53 6.84
N ALA A 87 -6.58 -9.55 6.85
CA ALA A 87 -6.66 -10.49 7.96
C ALA A 87 -5.33 -11.25 8.11
N GLY A 88 -4.83 -11.29 9.33
CA GLY A 88 -3.59 -11.93 9.75
C GLY A 88 -3.20 -11.44 11.13
N THR A 89 -2.15 -12.00 11.70
CA THR A 89 -1.62 -11.57 13.00
C THR A 89 -1.17 -10.11 12.99
N ASP A 90 -0.71 -9.61 11.83
CA ASP A 90 -0.06 -8.29 11.73
C ASP A 90 -1.02 -7.15 11.34
N ARG A 91 -2.29 -7.45 11.03
CA ARG A 91 -3.31 -6.45 10.67
C ARG A 91 -2.77 -5.39 9.72
N ILE A 92 -2.22 -5.80 8.57
CA ILE A 92 -1.56 -4.92 7.60
C ILE A 92 -2.60 -3.97 6.99
N PRO A 93 -2.42 -2.65 7.11
CA PRO A 93 -3.33 -1.68 6.51
C PRO A 93 -3.20 -1.70 4.98
N VAL A 94 -4.34 -1.62 4.31
CA VAL A 94 -4.46 -1.61 2.85
C VAL A 94 -5.47 -0.59 2.37
N LEU A 95 -5.31 -0.14 1.14
CA LEU A 95 -6.29 0.65 0.42
C LEU A 95 -7.02 -0.25 -0.56
N ARG A 96 -8.36 -0.30 -0.47
CA ARG A 96 -9.20 -1.07 -1.37
C ARG A 96 -10.00 -0.17 -2.29
N MET A 97 -10.11 -0.60 -3.55
CA MET A 97 -10.91 0.04 -4.58
C MET A 97 -11.76 -1.02 -5.27
N HIS A 98 -12.98 -0.63 -5.61
CA HIS A 98 -13.88 -1.41 -6.45
C HIS A 98 -14.32 -0.52 -7.61
N PHE A 99 -14.13 -0.98 -8.84
CA PHE A 99 -14.40 -0.17 -10.02
C PHE A 99 -14.78 -1.01 -11.25
N TYR A 100 -15.42 -0.34 -12.20
CA TYR A 100 -15.77 -0.91 -13.51
C TYR A 100 -14.86 -0.31 -14.56
N PHE A 101 -14.18 -1.16 -15.31
CA PHE A 101 -13.31 -0.73 -16.39
C PHE A 101 -13.51 -1.63 -17.61
N ASP A 102 -13.78 -1.03 -18.76
CA ASP A 102 -14.04 -1.73 -20.03
C ASP A 102 -15.14 -2.81 -19.92
N GLY A 103 -16.22 -2.50 -19.18
CA GLY A 103 -17.35 -3.41 -18.97
C GLY A 103 -17.09 -4.57 -18.02
N LYS A 104 -15.97 -4.56 -17.32
CA LYS A 104 -15.58 -5.57 -16.35
C LYS A 104 -15.43 -4.98 -14.96
N GLU A 105 -15.75 -5.78 -13.96
CA GLU A 105 -15.69 -5.44 -12.55
C GLU A 105 -14.36 -5.88 -11.94
N TYR A 106 -13.68 -4.95 -11.28
CA TYR A 106 -12.37 -5.16 -10.67
C TYR A 106 -12.38 -4.80 -9.20
N ASP A 107 -11.70 -5.61 -8.41
CA ASP A 107 -11.29 -5.29 -7.04
C ASP A 107 -9.78 -5.08 -7.00
N ALA A 108 -9.33 -3.98 -6.42
CA ALA A 108 -7.92 -3.72 -6.21
C ALA A 108 -7.60 -3.59 -4.72
N THR A 109 -6.46 -4.14 -4.32
CA THR A 109 -5.96 -4.05 -2.95
C THR A 109 -4.51 -3.61 -2.99
N TYR A 110 -4.23 -2.45 -2.43
CA TYR A 110 -2.89 -1.84 -2.43
C TYR A 110 -2.33 -1.76 -1.01
N ARG A 111 -1.04 -2.01 -0.90
CA ARG A 111 -0.22 -1.53 0.19
C ARG A 111 0.44 -0.22 -0.23
N TRP A 112 0.74 0.62 0.75
CA TRP A 112 1.53 1.83 0.52
C TRP A 112 2.77 1.83 1.40
N GLN A 113 3.79 2.52 0.95
CA GLN A 113 5.03 2.80 1.66
C GLN A 113 5.46 4.21 1.32
N SER A 114 6.06 4.90 2.28
CA SER A 114 6.74 6.17 1.99
C SER A 114 8.02 5.91 1.20
N ASP A 115 8.27 6.73 0.20
CA ASP A 115 9.57 6.81 -0.44
C ASP A 115 10.56 7.66 0.40
N PRO A 116 11.82 7.79 -0.01
CA PRO A 116 12.79 8.62 0.70
C PRO A 116 12.38 10.09 0.86
N ASP A 117 11.54 10.60 -0.04
CA ASP A 117 11.01 11.97 -0.02
C ASP A 117 9.67 12.07 0.74
N ASN A 118 9.28 11.01 1.45
CA ASN A 118 8.04 10.89 2.24
C ASN A 118 6.74 10.98 1.42
N TYR A 119 6.78 10.59 0.14
CA TYR A 119 5.59 10.44 -0.69
C TYR A 119 5.08 8.99 -0.74
N PRO A 120 3.76 8.76 -0.78
CA PRO A 120 3.23 7.41 -0.82
C PRO A 120 3.45 6.75 -2.18
N ARG A 121 3.99 5.54 -2.17
CA ARG A 121 4.00 4.62 -3.30
C ARG A 121 3.06 3.48 -3.02
N PHE A 122 2.31 3.06 -4.02
CA PHE A 122 1.37 1.97 -3.87
C PHE A 122 1.81 0.79 -4.72
N THR A 123 1.67 -0.40 -4.16
CA THR A 123 1.80 -1.66 -4.90
C THR A 123 0.65 -2.56 -4.53
N GLY A 124 0.06 -3.24 -5.49
CA GLY A 124 -1.14 -4.02 -5.20
C GLY A 124 -1.49 -5.06 -6.25
N TYR A 125 -2.53 -5.78 -5.92
CA TYR A 125 -3.14 -6.78 -6.75
C TYR A 125 -4.45 -6.28 -7.33
N LEU A 126 -4.68 -6.62 -8.59
CA LEU A 126 -5.90 -6.34 -9.33
C LEU A 126 -6.62 -7.66 -9.60
N TYR A 127 -7.81 -7.82 -9.03
CA TYR A 127 -8.62 -9.02 -9.14
C TYR A 127 -9.75 -8.80 -10.16
N LEU A 128 -9.92 -9.76 -11.03
CA LEU A 128 -11.02 -9.84 -11.99
C LEU A 128 -11.71 -11.19 -11.79
N SER A 129 -13.03 -11.19 -11.68
CA SER A 129 -13.78 -12.44 -11.53
C SER A 129 -13.52 -13.41 -12.68
N GLY A 130 -13.35 -14.69 -12.36
CA GLY A 130 -13.07 -15.76 -13.32
C GLY A 130 -11.61 -15.87 -13.76
N THR A 131 -10.69 -15.04 -13.26
CA THR A 131 -9.24 -15.18 -13.52
C THR A 131 -8.55 -16.04 -12.45
N LYS A 132 -7.45 -16.70 -12.83
CA LYS A 132 -6.64 -17.55 -11.95
C LYS A 132 -5.55 -16.78 -11.25
N LEU A 133 -4.95 -15.84 -11.95
CA LEU A 133 -3.86 -15.01 -11.45
C LEU A 133 -4.29 -13.54 -11.42
N PRO A 134 -4.06 -12.84 -10.30
CA PRO A 134 -4.33 -11.41 -10.23
C PRO A 134 -3.40 -10.63 -11.15
N GLY A 135 -3.88 -9.49 -11.60
CA GLY A 135 -3.03 -8.44 -12.12
C GLY A 135 -2.15 -7.84 -11.03
N LEU A 136 -1.17 -7.08 -11.42
CA LEU A 136 -0.29 -6.33 -10.52
C LEU A 136 -0.31 -4.86 -10.93
N GLU A 137 -0.31 -3.96 -9.97
CA GLU A 137 -0.19 -2.53 -10.21
C GLU A 137 0.78 -1.88 -9.24
N ALA A 138 1.46 -0.86 -9.74
CA ALA A 138 2.27 0.05 -8.94
C ALA A 138 1.92 1.50 -9.32
N LEU A 139 1.77 2.35 -8.30
CA LEU A 139 1.52 3.77 -8.45
C LEU A 139 2.73 4.54 -7.90
N PHE A 140 3.28 5.42 -8.72
CA PHE A 140 4.43 6.25 -8.40
C PHE A 140 3.98 7.70 -8.35
N PRO A 141 4.28 8.45 -7.27
CA PRO A 141 3.86 9.83 -7.14
C PRO A 141 4.49 10.69 -8.24
N ILE A 142 3.71 11.62 -8.78
CA ILE A 142 4.18 12.60 -9.75
C ILE A 142 4.53 13.87 -8.98
N HIS A 143 5.81 14.22 -9.02
CA HIS A 143 6.30 15.46 -8.45
C HIS A 143 6.36 16.53 -9.54
N THR A 144 5.75 17.66 -9.30
CA THR A 144 5.96 18.87 -10.08
C THR A 144 6.84 19.81 -9.26
N ASP A 145 7.90 20.31 -9.87
CA ASP A 145 8.64 21.42 -9.25
C ASP A 145 7.78 22.70 -9.24
N GLY A 146 8.22 23.72 -8.50
CA GLY A 146 7.52 24.99 -8.40
C GLY A 146 7.30 25.71 -9.75
N ASN A 147 7.89 25.22 -10.84
CA ASN A 147 7.74 25.71 -12.21
C ASN A 147 6.77 24.81 -13.04
N GLY A 148 6.13 23.81 -12.43
CA GLY A 148 5.24 22.89 -13.12
C GLY A 148 5.97 21.85 -13.99
N ILE A 149 7.30 21.74 -13.88
CA ILE A 149 8.08 20.75 -14.60
C ILE A 149 7.99 19.43 -13.84
N ARG A 150 7.54 18.40 -14.55
CA ARG A 150 7.43 17.04 -14.02
C ARG A 150 8.82 16.48 -13.70
N LYS A 151 9.11 16.25 -12.42
CA LYS A 151 10.27 15.44 -12.05
C LYS A 151 9.91 13.98 -12.21
N VAL A 152 10.51 13.31 -13.17
CA VAL A 152 10.45 11.84 -13.26
C VAL A 152 11.37 11.31 -12.16
N ALA A 153 10.84 10.50 -11.26
CA ALA A 153 11.59 9.93 -10.14
C ALA A 153 12.65 8.88 -10.54
N PHE A 154 13.00 8.81 -11.84
CA PHE A 154 13.96 7.87 -12.39
C PHE A 154 14.96 8.60 -13.27
N ASP A 155 15.94 9.25 -12.66
CA ASP A 155 17.25 9.45 -13.26
C ASP A 155 18.09 8.21 -12.88
N PHE A 156 18.30 7.33 -13.85
CA PHE A 156 19.25 6.22 -13.75
C PHE A 156 20.62 6.67 -14.21
#